data_b6d6fa0a79bc366706015f6b3ec23df9
#
_entry.id   b6d6fa0a79bc366706015f6b3ec23df9
#
_cell.length_a   1.000
_cell.length_b   1.000
_cell.length_c   1.000
_cell.angle_alpha   90.00
_cell.angle_beta   90.00
_cell.angle_gamma   90.00
#
_symmetry.space_group_name_H-M   'P 1'
#
loop_
_entity.id
_entity.type
_entity.pdbx_description
1 polymer ?
#
loop_
_entity_poly.entity_id
_entity_poly.type
_entity_poly.pdbx_seq_one_letter_code
_entity_poly.pdbx_strand_id
1 'polypeptide(L)'
;AYRPTLESAPQAFLLGGQSGAGKTTLHKIIHRRLDGNGISINGDDYRKFHPRFLELQRIYGDEAVNYTAPWAGRMTEALIDSLSRIGYNLVIEGTLRTAEVPLKTAELLRQRSYGVSLALMAVKPEISLVSCQIRYEEIRVAGTTPRATDPAHRNKIIDQIVSNLGVLEASGMFDEIAL
;
A
#
# COMPACT_ATOMS: atom_id res chain seq x y z
N ALA A 1 10.43 11.24 19.59
CA ALA A 1 9.46 10.73 18.61
C ALA A 1 9.46 11.67 17.41
N TYR A 2 9.62 11.13 16.22
CA TYR A 2 9.54 11.88 14.97
C TYR A 2 8.12 12.48 14.81
N ARG A 3 8.04 13.77 14.47
CA ARG A 3 6.76 14.43 14.16
C ARG A 3 6.84 14.96 12.75
N PRO A 4 6.00 14.47 11.82
CA PRO A 4 5.92 15.00 10.47
C PRO A 4 5.59 16.49 10.48
N THR A 5 6.20 17.26 9.58
CA THR A 5 5.93 18.68 9.38
C THR A 5 5.09 18.90 8.14
N LEU A 6 4.37 20.02 8.10
CA LEU A 6 3.60 20.43 6.92
C LEU A 6 4.52 20.99 5.84
N GLU A 7 4.15 20.77 4.59
CA GLU A 7 4.89 21.23 3.42
C GLU A 7 4.07 22.22 2.59
N SER A 8 4.74 23.24 2.07
CA SER A 8 4.13 24.16 1.10
C SER A 8 3.96 23.56 -0.28
N ALA A 9 4.77 22.57 -0.61
CA ALA A 9 4.69 21.76 -1.84
C ALA A 9 4.72 20.27 -1.48
N PRO A 10 3.62 19.72 -0.95
CA PRO A 10 3.60 18.37 -0.41
C PRO A 10 3.75 17.32 -1.53
N GLN A 11 4.39 16.22 -1.17
CA GLN A 11 4.67 15.11 -2.06
C GLN A 11 3.87 13.87 -1.65
N ALA A 12 3.39 13.12 -2.62
CA ALA A 12 2.76 11.83 -2.38
C ALA A 12 3.41 10.75 -3.26
N PHE A 13 3.80 9.66 -2.63
CA PHE A 13 4.35 8.48 -3.30
C PHE A 13 3.37 7.33 -3.18
N LEU A 14 2.82 6.90 -4.31
CA LEU A 14 2.02 5.69 -4.37
C LEU A 14 2.96 4.50 -4.62
N LEU A 15 2.92 3.53 -3.71
CA LEU A 15 3.77 2.34 -3.82
C LEU A 15 2.94 1.17 -4.34
N GLY A 16 3.48 0.46 -5.32
CA GLY A 16 2.84 -0.70 -5.94
C GLY A 16 3.69 -1.97 -5.90
N GLY A 17 3.04 -3.09 -6.12
CA GLY A 17 3.68 -4.39 -6.21
C GLY A 17 2.90 -5.49 -5.48
N GLN A 18 3.07 -6.73 -5.94
CA GLN A 18 2.41 -7.88 -5.31
C GLN A 18 2.89 -8.11 -3.87
N SER A 19 2.12 -8.90 -3.11
CA SER A 19 2.55 -9.35 -1.79
C SER A 19 3.89 -10.09 -1.88
N GLY A 20 4.80 -9.82 -0.94
CA GLY A 20 6.16 -10.42 -0.96
C GLY A 20 7.13 -9.79 -1.96
N ALA A 21 6.76 -8.75 -2.70
CA ALA A 21 7.65 -8.08 -3.65
C ALA A 21 8.77 -7.24 -3.00
N GLY A 22 8.73 -7.02 -1.69
CA GLY A 22 9.76 -6.22 -1.00
C GLY A 22 9.43 -4.72 -0.91
N LYS A 23 8.17 -4.33 -0.97
CA LYS A 23 7.75 -2.92 -0.85
C LYS A 23 8.32 -2.18 0.37
N THR A 24 8.67 -2.90 1.43
CA THR A 24 9.38 -2.32 2.58
C THR A 24 10.68 -1.61 2.20
N THR A 25 11.36 -2.08 1.15
CA THR A 25 12.55 -1.40 0.63
C THR A 25 12.19 -0.07 -0.03
N LEU A 26 11.09 -0.01 -0.79
CA LEU A 26 10.58 1.25 -1.35
C LEU A 26 10.24 2.25 -0.24
N HIS A 27 9.57 1.83 0.82
CA HIS A 27 9.31 2.68 1.99
C HIS A 27 10.59 3.33 2.52
N LYS A 28 11.65 2.54 2.71
CA LYS A 28 12.95 3.06 3.21
C LYS A 28 13.57 4.09 2.24
N ILE A 29 13.50 3.83 0.95
CA ILE A 29 14.06 4.73 -0.08
C ILE A 29 13.27 6.04 -0.09
N ILE A 30 11.95 5.98 -0.14
CA ILE A 30 11.09 7.16 -0.19
C ILE A 30 11.19 7.98 1.10
N HIS A 31 11.22 7.34 2.27
CA HIS A 31 11.42 8.07 3.52
C HIS A 31 12.77 8.78 3.58
N ARG A 32 13.84 8.21 3.00
CA ARG A 32 15.13 8.92 2.88
C ARG A 32 15.00 10.12 1.93
N ARG A 33 14.30 9.97 0.79
CA ARG A 33 14.06 11.07 -0.17
C ARG A 33 13.26 12.21 0.45
N LEU A 34 12.41 11.93 1.42
CA LEU A 34 11.63 12.90 2.20
C LEU A 34 12.31 13.34 3.48
N ASP A 35 13.60 13.04 3.70
CA ASP A 35 14.34 13.30 4.95
C ASP A 35 13.58 12.81 6.19
N GLY A 36 12.85 11.69 6.03
CA GLY A 36 11.95 11.15 7.05
C GLY A 36 10.61 11.89 7.17
N ASN A 37 10.40 13.04 6.54
CA ASN A 37 9.18 13.83 6.65
C ASN A 37 8.03 13.28 5.78
N GLY A 38 7.59 12.06 6.06
CA GLY A 38 6.49 11.41 5.34
C GLY A 38 5.64 10.54 6.26
N ILE A 39 4.33 10.50 6.02
CA ILE A 39 3.40 9.63 6.73
C ILE A 39 3.11 8.40 5.87
N SER A 40 3.44 7.22 6.39
CA SER A 40 3.10 5.95 5.75
C SER A 40 1.64 5.59 5.98
N ILE A 41 0.94 5.26 4.90
CA ILE A 41 -0.44 4.79 4.89
C ILE A 41 -0.47 3.40 4.27
N ASN A 42 -0.77 2.38 5.08
CA ASN A 42 -0.88 0.99 4.65
C ASN A 42 -2.19 0.39 5.17
N GLY A 43 -3.11 0.09 4.28
CA GLY A 43 -4.42 -0.44 4.63
C GLY A 43 -4.37 -1.73 5.44
N ASP A 44 -3.35 -2.55 5.24
CA ASP A 44 -3.20 -3.79 5.99
C ASP A 44 -2.96 -3.57 7.49
N ASP A 45 -2.29 -2.47 7.87
CA ASP A 45 -2.02 -2.14 9.26
C ASP A 45 -3.28 -1.71 10.03
N TYR A 46 -4.30 -1.28 9.29
CA TYR A 46 -5.57 -0.82 9.89
C TYR A 46 -6.55 -1.94 10.17
N ARG A 47 -6.37 -3.14 9.59
CA ARG A 47 -7.27 -4.30 9.79
C ARG A 47 -7.46 -4.66 11.25
N LYS A 48 -6.39 -4.58 12.05
CA LYS A 48 -6.41 -4.84 13.50
C LYS A 48 -7.31 -3.90 14.31
N PHE A 49 -7.64 -2.75 13.76
CA PHE A 49 -8.54 -1.78 14.38
C PHE A 49 -10.01 -1.98 13.99
N HIS A 50 -10.32 -2.99 13.17
CA HIS A 50 -11.70 -3.35 12.88
C HIS A 50 -12.43 -3.77 14.18
N PRO A 51 -13.62 -3.23 14.49
CA PRO A 51 -14.30 -3.47 15.78
C PRO A 51 -14.49 -4.95 16.14
N ARG A 52 -14.63 -5.81 15.12
CA ARG A 52 -14.81 -7.26 15.29
C ARG A 52 -13.56 -8.05 14.83
N PHE A 53 -12.38 -7.46 14.85
CA PHE A 53 -11.18 -8.10 14.30
C PHE A 53 -10.90 -9.47 14.92
N LEU A 54 -10.84 -9.55 16.25
CA LEU A 54 -10.55 -10.79 16.96
C LEU A 54 -11.65 -11.87 16.77
N GLU A 55 -12.91 -11.45 16.72
CA GLU A 55 -14.02 -12.34 16.43
C GLU A 55 -13.93 -12.93 15.03
N LEU A 56 -13.67 -12.09 14.03
CA LEU A 56 -13.51 -12.52 12.63
C LEU A 56 -12.31 -13.45 12.47
N GLN A 57 -11.19 -13.17 13.14
CA GLN A 57 -10.04 -14.08 13.13
C GLN A 57 -10.38 -15.43 13.76
N ARG A 58 -11.11 -15.45 14.87
CA ARG A 58 -11.51 -16.70 15.52
C ARG A 58 -12.45 -17.55 14.67
N ILE A 59 -13.37 -16.91 13.92
CA ILE A 59 -14.37 -17.61 13.11
C ILE A 59 -13.80 -18.06 11.77
N TYR A 60 -13.06 -17.18 11.09
CA TYR A 60 -12.65 -17.35 9.70
C TYR A 60 -11.14 -17.60 9.53
N GLY A 61 -10.34 -17.55 10.61
CA GLY A 61 -8.89 -17.74 10.51
C GLY A 61 -8.25 -16.81 9.48
N ASP A 62 -7.50 -17.38 8.55
CA ASP A 62 -6.82 -16.64 7.49
C ASP A 62 -7.77 -15.91 6.54
N GLU A 63 -9.00 -16.38 6.36
CA GLU A 63 -10.00 -15.72 5.52
C GLU A 63 -10.56 -14.42 6.13
N ALA A 64 -10.30 -14.14 7.41
CA ALA A 64 -10.68 -12.89 8.06
C ALA A 64 -10.20 -11.65 7.31
N VAL A 65 -9.14 -11.77 6.48
CA VAL A 65 -8.65 -10.70 5.63
C VAL A 65 -9.71 -10.20 4.64
N ASN A 66 -10.58 -11.09 4.14
CA ASN A 66 -11.64 -10.74 3.20
C ASN A 66 -12.74 -9.89 3.86
N TYR A 67 -13.07 -10.20 5.11
CA TYR A 67 -14.08 -9.50 5.89
C TYR A 67 -13.61 -8.12 6.42
N THR A 68 -12.31 -7.97 6.64
CA THR A 68 -11.73 -6.71 7.11
C THR A 68 -11.28 -5.77 5.99
N ALA A 69 -11.17 -6.26 4.75
CA ALA A 69 -10.67 -5.48 3.62
C ALA A 69 -11.51 -4.22 3.29
N PRO A 70 -12.87 -4.28 3.26
CA PRO A 70 -13.65 -3.09 2.95
C PRO A 70 -13.50 -1.99 4.02
N TRP A 71 -13.37 -2.38 5.29
CA TRP A 71 -13.15 -1.45 6.40
C TRP A 71 -11.76 -0.81 6.30
N ALA A 72 -10.72 -1.61 6.05
CA ALA A 72 -9.37 -1.12 5.88
C ALA A 72 -9.25 -0.15 4.68
N GLY A 73 -9.96 -0.43 3.58
CA GLY A 73 -10.04 0.46 2.42
C GLY A 73 -10.63 1.82 2.78
N ARG A 74 -11.80 1.85 3.43
CA ARG A 74 -12.42 3.11 3.89
C ARG A 74 -11.51 3.91 4.84
N MET A 75 -10.81 3.21 5.73
CA MET A 75 -9.86 3.84 6.65
C MET A 75 -8.69 4.48 5.92
N THR A 76 -8.15 3.79 4.91
CA THR A 76 -7.08 4.30 4.04
C THR A 76 -7.54 5.56 3.30
N GLU A 77 -8.71 5.52 2.67
CA GLU A 77 -9.29 6.67 1.96
C GLU A 77 -9.51 7.88 2.88
N ALA A 78 -10.06 7.63 4.08
CA ALA A 78 -10.29 8.69 5.07
C ALA A 78 -8.98 9.33 5.56
N LEU A 79 -7.92 8.54 5.75
CA LEU A 79 -6.61 9.05 6.14
C LEU A 79 -5.96 9.85 5.01
N ILE A 80 -6.02 9.37 3.77
CA ILE A 80 -5.52 10.11 2.60
C ILE A 80 -6.26 11.45 2.50
N ASP A 81 -7.59 11.45 2.60
CA ASP A 81 -8.40 12.66 2.55
C ASP A 81 -8.02 13.64 3.67
N SER A 82 -7.97 13.19 4.90
CA SER A 82 -7.70 14.05 6.07
C SER A 82 -6.29 14.61 6.06
N LEU A 83 -5.27 13.76 5.83
CA LEU A 83 -3.86 14.16 5.90
C LEU A 83 -3.45 15.04 4.72
N SER A 84 -4.02 14.79 3.53
CA SER A 84 -3.74 15.62 2.36
C SER A 84 -4.39 17.00 2.42
N ARG A 85 -5.50 17.18 3.14
CA ARG A 85 -6.07 18.53 3.41
C ARG A 85 -5.14 19.39 4.27
N ILE A 86 -4.35 18.74 5.10
CA ILE A 86 -3.45 19.42 6.03
C ILE A 86 -2.09 19.74 5.37
N GLY A 87 -1.66 18.98 4.34
CA GLY A 87 -0.42 19.20 3.60
C GLY A 87 0.77 18.36 4.10
N TYR A 88 0.53 17.16 4.61
CA TYR A 88 1.60 16.22 4.93
C TYR A 88 2.11 15.48 3.69
N ASN A 89 3.41 15.19 3.62
CA ASN A 89 3.91 14.22 2.65
C ASN A 89 3.37 12.82 2.97
N LEU A 90 2.93 12.11 1.93
CA LEU A 90 2.27 10.81 2.06
C LEU A 90 3.05 9.71 1.33
N VAL A 91 3.16 8.55 1.96
CA VAL A 91 3.69 7.31 1.35
C VAL A 91 2.59 6.26 1.44
N ILE A 92 1.89 6.04 0.33
CA ILE A 92 0.65 5.26 0.27
C ILE A 92 0.94 3.89 -0.33
N GLU A 93 0.80 2.83 0.47
CA GLU A 93 1.02 1.46 0.00
C GLU A 93 -0.24 0.88 -0.66
N GLY A 94 -0.05 0.34 -1.87
CA GLY A 94 -1.06 -0.39 -2.63
C GLY A 94 -0.50 -1.62 -3.32
N THR A 95 -1.34 -2.31 -4.08
CA THR A 95 -0.97 -3.53 -4.81
C THR A 95 -0.97 -3.36 -6.32
N LEU A 96 -1.53 -2.27 -6.85
CA LEU A 96 -1.78 -2.07 -8.29
C LEU A 96 -2.65 -3.18 -8.93
N ARG A 97 -3.55 -3.77 -8.14
CA ARG A 97 -4.52 -4.76 -8.65
C ARG A 97 -5.45 -4.17 -9.71
N THR A 98 -5.73 -2.88 -9.63
CA THR A 98 -6.49 -2.10 -10.62
C THR A 98 -5.78 -0.76 -10.83
N ALA A 99 -5.94 -0.15 -12.00
CA ALA A 99 -5.46 1.19 -12.26
C ALA A 99 -6.38 2.28 -11.68
N GLU A 100 -7.67 1.98 -11.50
CA GLU A 100 -8.67 2.94 -11.04
C GLU A 100 -8.35 3.54 -9.66
N VAL A 101 -7.97 2.71 -8.69
CA VAL A 101 -7.71 3.18 -7.32
C VAL A 101 -6.54 4.16 -7.26
N PRO A 102 -5.34 3.86 -7.82
CA PRO A 102 -4.25 4.83 -7.82
C PRO A 102 -4.55 6.07 -8.67
N LEU A 103 -5.31 5.97 -9.78
CA LEU A 103 -5.72 7.14 -10.56
C LEU A 103 -6.63 8.07 -9.77
N LYS A 104 -7.67 7.54 -9.12
CA LYS A 104 -8.56 8.31 -8.25
C LYS A 104 -7.80 8.98 -7.10
N THR A 105 -6.84 8.28 -6.52
CA THR A 105 -5.98 8.82 -5.45
C THR A 105 -5.08 9.94 -5.99
N ALA A 106 -4.45 9.73 -7.15
CA ALA A 106 -3.60 10.73 -7.79
C ALA A 106 -4.40 11.99 -8.17
N GLU A 107 -5.59 11.83 -8.74
CA GLU A 107 -6.48 12.92 -9.08
C GLU A 107 -6.84 13.77 -7.84
N LEU A 108 -7.26 13.14 -6.75
CA LEU A 108 -7.54 13.81 -5.48
C LEU A 108 -6.34 14.61 -4.97
N LEU A 109 -5.16 14.02 -5.01
CA LEU A 109 -3.93 14.63 -4.52
C LEU A 109 -3.47 15.79 -5.43
N ARG A 110 -3.59 15.64 -6.74
CA ARG A 110 -3.34 16.72 -7.72
C ARG A 110 -4.25 17.92 -7.52
N GLN A 111 -5.53 17.69 -7.25
CA GLN A 111 -6.48 18.76 -6.92
C GLN A 111 -6.09 19.54 -5.66
N ARG A 112 -5.24 18.95 -4.81
CA ARG A 112 -4.69 19.54 -3.58
C ARG A 112 -3.25 20.02 -3.72
N SER A 113 -2.78 20.20 -4.95
CA SER A 113 -1.46 20.72 -5.29
C SER A 113 -0.29 19.82 -4.82
N TYR A 114 -0.52 18.51 -4.71
CA TYR A 114 0.55 17.55 -4.47
C TYR A 114 1.37 17.26 -5.73
N GLY A 115 2.70 17.12 -5.55
CA GLY A 115 3.51 16.31 -6.45
C GLY A 115 3.17 14.84 -6.24
N VAL A 116 2.86 14.09 -7.30
CA VAL A 116 2.43 12.68 -7.18
C VAL A 116 3.36 11.79 -7.99
N SER A 117 4.00 10.85 -7.33
CA SER A 117 4.89 9.86 -7.93
C SER A 117 4.40 8.44 -7.68
N LEU A 118 4.69 7.53 -8.59
CA LEU A 118 4.43 6.11 -8.46
C LEU A 118 5.76 5.36 -8.38
N ALA A 119 5.91 4.48 -7.40
CA ALA A 119 7.04 3.57 -7.30
C ALA A 119 6.54 2.12 -7.25
N LEU A 120 7.01 1.29 -8.18
CA LEU A 120 6.58 -0.08 -8.32
C LEU A 120 7.72 -1.05 -8.01
N MET A 121 7.47 -2.03 -7.16
CA MET A 121 8.40 -3.13 -6.96
C MET A 121 8.02 -4.30 -7.88
N ALA A 122 8.81 -4.50 -8.93
CA ALA A 122 8.66 -5.60 -9.87
C ALA A 122 9.62 -6.75 -9.51
N VAL A 123 9.07 -7.90 -9.15
CA VAL A 123 9.84 -9.13 -8.87
C VAL A 123 9.16 -10.33 -9.52
N LYS A 124 9.95 -11.35 -9.81
CA LYS A 124 9.41 -12.61 -10.35
C LYS A 124 8.35 -13.20 -9.40
N PRO A 125 7.28 -13.79 -9.95
CA PRO A 125 6.21 -14.38 -9.14
C PRO A 125 6.71 -15.39 -8.10
N GLU A 126 7.70 -16.21 -8.46
CA GLU A 126 8.25 -17.23 -7.58
C GLU A 126 8.95 -16.61 -6.36
N ILE A 127 9.74 -15.55 -6.58
CA ILE A 127 10.42 -14.83 -5.49
C ILE A 127 9.40 -14.25 -4.51
N SER A 128 8.35 -13.62 -5.02
CA SER A 128 7.33 -13.04 -4.16
C SER A 128 6.55 -14.12 -3.39
N LEU A 129 6.33 -15.31 -3.98
CA LEU A 129 5.68 -16.42 -3.29
C LEU A 129 6.53 -16.93 -2.13
N VAL A 130 7.81 -17.22 -2.38
CA VAL A 130 8.74 -17.69 -1.34
C VAL A 130 8.86 -16.64 -0.22
N SER A 131 8.95 -15.35 -0.57
CA SER A 131 9.01 -14.27 0.43
C SER A 131 7.74 -14.19 1.29
N CYS A 132 6.56 -14.47 0.72
CA CYS A 132 5.32 -14.55 1.50
C CYS A 132 5.34 -15.73 2.48
N GLN A 133 5.84 -16.89 2.04
CA GLN A 133 5.94 -18.09 2.87
C GLN A 133 6.93 -17.91 4.02
N ILE A 134 8.12 -17.38 3.72
CA ILE A 134 9.13 -17.08 4.75
C ILE A 134 8.53 -16.14 5.80
N ARG A 135 7.94 -15.02 5.38
CA ARG A 135 7.31 -14.07 6.31
C ARG A 135 6.20 -14.72 7.16
N TYR A 136 5.39 -15.59 6.57
CA TYR A 136 4.35 -16.31 7.29
C TYR A 136 4.94 -17.17 8.41
N GLU A 137 5.98 -17.95 8.10
CA GLU A 137 6.65 -18.82 9.06
C GLU A 137 7.40 -18.04 10.14
N GLU A 138 8.08 -16.94 9.78
CA GLU A 138 8.76 -16.07 10.76
C GLU A 138 7.78 -15.52 11.80
N ILE A 139 6.61 -15.03 11.36
CA ILE A 139 5.57 -14.50 12.26
C ILE A 139 4.99 -15.62 13.12
N ARG A 140 4.77 -16.82 12.56
CA ARG A 140 4.28 -18.00 13.29
C ARG A 140 5.27 -18.43 14.36
N VAL A 141 6.55 -18.51 14.04
CA VAL A 141 7.62 -18.89 14.99
C VAL A 141 7.77 -17.83 16.10
N ALA A 142 7.55 -16.56 15.79
CA ALA A 142 7.55 -15.48 16.78
C ALA A 142 6.33 -15.50 17.74
N GLY A 143 5.44 -16.49 17.61
CA GLY A 143 4.28 -16.67 18.50
C GLY A 143 3.16 -15.66 18.26
N THR A 144 3.15 -14.97 17.11
CA THR A 144 2.09 -14.07 16.69
C THR A 144 1.25 -14.71 15.57
N THR A 145 0.01 -14.24 15.41
CA THR A 145 -0.86 -14.76 14.35
C THR A 145 -0.38 -14.24 12.99
N PRO A 146 0.13 -15.11 12.10
CA PRO A 146 0.57 -14.70 10.79
C PRO A 146 -0.63 -14.35 9.92
N ARG A 147 -0.42 -13.44 8.95
CA ARG A 147 -1.40 -13.15 7.92
C ARG A 147 -1.06 -13.95 6.68
N ALA A 148 -1.94 -14.85 6.28
CA ALA A 148 -1.84 -15.56 5.02
C ALA A 148 -1.98 -14.59 3.83
N THR A 149 -1.31 -14.91 2.74
CA THR A 149 -1.51 -14.25 1.45
C THR A 149 -2.44 -15.13 0.62
N ASP A 150 -3.61 -14.61 0.27
CA ASP A 150 -4.53 -15.32 -0.63
C ASP A 150 -3.85 -15.52 -2.00
N PRO A 151 -3.64 -16.78 -2.46
CA PRO A 151 -3.00 -17.06 -3.73
C PRO A 151 -3.77 -16.51 -4.93
N ALA A 152 -5.10 -16.56 -4.91
CA ALA A 152 -5.95 -16.07 -6.00
C ALA A 152 -5.82 -14.54 -6.12
N HIS A 153 -5.85 -13.84 -5.00
CA HIS A 153 -5.63 -12.40 -4.96
C HIS A 153 -4.23 -12.01 -5.46
N ARG A 154 -3.20 -12.74 -5.04
CA ARG A 154 -1.81 -12.52 -5.48
C ARG A 154 -1.66 -12.72 -6.99
N ASN A 155 -2.17 -13.84 -7.53
CA ASN A 155 -2.06 -14.16 -8.95
C ASN A 155 -2.79 -13.12 -9.80
N LYS A 156 -3.97 -12.67 -9.39
CA LYS A 156 -4.70 -11.59 -10.08
C LYS A 156 -3.88 -10.29 -10.15
N ILE A 157 -3.11 -9.96 -9.12
CA ILE A 157 -2.22 -8.78 -9.16
C ILE A 157 -1.13 -9.00 -10.20
N ILE A 158 -0.47 -10.16 -10.20
CA ILE A 158 0.62 -10.49 -11.13
C ILE A 158 0.13 -10.41 -12.57
N ASP A 159 -1.05 -10.96 -12.87
CA ASP A 159 -1.63 -10.99 -14.22
C ASP A 159 -1.98 -9.58 -14.73
N GLN A 160 -2.30 -8.66 -13.84
CA GLN A 160 -2.82 -7.33 -14.21
C GLN A 160 -1.81 -6.19 -14.02
N ILE A 161 -0.72 -6.40 -13.27
CA ILE A 161 0.16 -5.30 -12.86
C ILE A 161 0.79 -4.57 -14.04
N VAL A 162 1.20 -5.29 -15.10
CA VAL A 162 1.81 -4.71 -16.31
C VAL A 162 0.79 -3.90 -17.10
N SER A 163 -0.41 -4.46 -17.30
CA SER A 163 -1.51 -3.76 -17.98
C SER A 163 -1.93 -2.50 -17.22
N ASN A 164 -2.08 -2.62 -15.89
CA ASN A 164 -2.44 -1.49 -15.06
C ASN A 164 -1.35 -0.41 -15.07
N LEU A 165 -0.07 -0.80 -15.07
CA LEU A 165 1.05 0.15 -15.18
C LEU A 165 0.96 0.94 -16.48
N GLY A 166 0.72 0.28 -17.63
CA GLY A 166 0.55 0.96 -18.92
C GLY A 166 -0.59 1.99 -18.90
N VAL A 167 -1.71 1.69 -18.22
CA VAL A 167 -2.81 2.66 -18.05
C VAL A 167 -2.37 3.85 -17.18
N LEU A 168 -1.59 3.60 -16.13
CA LEU A 168 -1.10 4.66 -15.24
C LEU A 168 -0.09 5.55 -15.93
N GLU A 169 0.83 5.00 -16.73
CA GLU A 169 1.78 5.76 -17.57
C GLU A 169 1.04 6.64 -18.58
N ALA A 170 0.10 6.06 -19.30
CA ALA A 170 -0.68 6.78 -20.29
C ALA A 170 -1.56 7.91 -19.72
N SER A 171 -1.88 7.86 -18.44
CA SER A 171 -2.73 8.86 -17.78
C SER A 171 -2.07 10.23 -17.62
N GLY A 172 -0.74 10.31 -17.59
CA GLY A 172 -0.01 11.55 -17.30
C GLY A 172 -0.23 12.12 -15.89
N MET A 173 -0.80 11.32 -14.97
CA MET A 173 -1.13 11.78 -13.62
C MET A 173 0.05 11.76 -12.64
N PHE A 174 1.17 11.19 -13.02
CA PHE A 174 2.35 11.02 -12.18
C PHE A 174 3.54 11.85 -12.71
N ASP A 175 4.23 12.55 -11.82
CA ASP A 175 5.45 13.31 -12.15
C ASP A 175 6.61 12.37 -12.45
N GLU A 176 6.62 11.20 -11.78
CA GLU A 176 7.66 10.18 -11.92
C GLU A 176 7.00 8.79 -11.74
N ILE A 177 7.41 7.84 -12.57
CA ILE A 177 7.12 6.43 -12.40
C ILE A 177 8.44 5.68 -12.34
N ALA A 178 8.75 5.09 -11.17
CA ALA A 178 9.98 4.32 -10.92
C ALA A 178 9.67 2.82 -10.78
N LEU A 179 10.55 1.97 -11.35
CA LEU A 179 10.51 0.51 -11.26
C LEU A 179 11.69 -0.03 -10.47
#